data_36d344e234ce4cc6f7bcd5eff9305872
#
_entry.id   36d344e234ce4cc6f7bcd5eff9305872
#
_cell.length_a   1.000
_cell.length_b   1.000
_cell.length_c   1.000
_cell.angle_alpha   90.00
_cell.angle_beta   90.00
_cell.angle_gamma   90.00
#
_symmetry.space_group_name_H-M   'P 1'
#
loop_
_entity.id
_entity.type
_entity.pdbx_description
1 polymer ?
#
loop_
_entity_poly.entity_id
_entity_poly.type
_entity_poly.pdbx_seq_one_letter_code
_entity_poly.pdbx_strand_id
1 'polypeptide(L)'
;QKILEFTSKHDINCIILRFFNIYGIGQSLEYAGVITKFIKRIMDKKPLEIFGNGLQTRDFVAIYDVIDAIHKASLYDKRGIFNIASGKVITIKELAEQMILLSGKKLEIKFAAGKKGDIKHSQADISIAKNQLGYSPKLELKEMIKELLNE
;
A
#
# COMPACT_ATOMS: atom_id res chain seq x y z
N GLN A 1 -12.45 -10.58 -14.74
CA GLN A 1 -12.97 -11.68 -15.56
C GLN A 1 -13.31 -11.17 -16.98
N LYS A 2 -14.21 -10.18 -17.17
CA LYS A 2 -14.61 -9.63 -18.48
C LYS A 2 -13.44 -9.17 -19.36
N ILE A 3 -12.41 -8.57 -18.80
CA ILE A 3 -11.21 -8.15 -19.53
C ILE A 3 -10.49 -9.37 -20.12
N LEU A 4 -10.30 -10.42 -19.33
CA LEU A 4 -9.62 -11.63 -19.78
C LEU A 4 -10.41 -12.38 -20.87
N GLU A 5 -11.73 -12.44 -20.73
CA GLU A 5 -12.61 -13.03 -21.74
C GLU A 5 -12.52 -12.25 -23.06
N PHE A 6 -12.58 -10.91 -23.00
CA PHE A 6 -12.46 -10.05 -24.16
C PHE A 6 -11.09 -10.20 -24.85
N THR A 7 -10.01 -10.10 -24.08
CA THR A 7 -8.65 -10.16 -24.63
C THR A 7 -8.30 -11.53 -25.18
N SER A 8 -8.83 -12.59 -24.56
CA SER A 8 -8.69 -13.96 -25.10
C SER A 8 -9.42 -14.12 -26.44
N LYS A 9 -10.66 -13.58 -26.56
CA LYS A 9 -11.45 -13.65 -27.78
C LYS A 9 -10.82 -12.90 -28.96
N HIS A 10 -10.07 -11.83 -28.69
CA HIS A 10 -9.48 -10.96 -29.71
C HIS A 10 -7.96 -11.15 -29.86
N ASP A 11 -7.40 -12.18 -29.24
CA ASP A 11 -5.96 -12.49 -29.24
C ASP A 11 -5.07 -11.33 -28.81
N ILE A 12 -5.52 -10.58 -27.80
CA ILE A 12 -4.78 -9.44 -27.24
C ILE A 12 -3.97 -9.90 -26.03
N ASN A 13 -2.67 -9.60 -26.01
CA ASN A 13 -1.87 -9.79 -24.81
C ASN A 13 -2.28 -8.74 -23.75
N CYS A 14 -2.65 -9.22 -22.57
CA CYS A 14 -3.14 -8.38 -21.50
C CYS A 14 -2.52 -8.77 -20.16
N ILE A 15 -2.00 -7.77 -19.45
CA ILE A 15 -1.50 -7.91 -18.10
C ILE A 15 -2.37 -7.08 -17.18
N ILE A 16 -2.84 -7.68 -16.10
CA ILE A 16 -3.63 -7.01 -15.06
C ILE A 16 -2.80 -6.92 -13.79
N LEU A 17 -2.47 -5.72 -13.38
CA LEU A 17 -1.82 -5.45 -12.10
C LEU A 17 -2.86 -5.05 -11.05
N ARG A 18 -2.93 -5.78 -9.94
CA ARG A 18 -3.79 -5.50 -8.80
C ARG A 18 -2.95 -4.87 -7.70
N PHE A 19 -3.01 -3.56 -7.62
CA PHE A 19 -2.27 -2.82 -6.59
C PHE A 19 -2.97 -2.92 -5.24
N PHE A 20 -2.18 -3.16 -4.19
CA PHE A 20 -2.64 -3.09 -2.81
C PHE A 20 -2.52 -1.64 -2.28
N ASN A 21 -2.25 -1.45 -1.00
CA ASN A 21 -2.26 -0.10 -0.43
C ASN A 21 -0.97 0.65 -0.82
N ILE A 22 -1.02 1.38 -1.93
CA ILE A 22 0.13 2.19 -2.41
C ILE A 22 0.33 3.38 -1.48
N TYR A 23 1.59 3.67 -1.17
CA TYR A 23 1.99 4.87 -0.46
C TYR A 23 3.28 5.43 -1.06
N GLY A 24 3.53 6.74 -0.85
CA GLY A 24 4.74 7.41 -1.35
C GLY A 24 4.53 8.89 -1.58
N ILE A 25 5.55 9.52 -2.15
CA ILE A 25 5.60 10.94 -2.48
C ILE A 25 4.49 11.30 -3.50
N GLY A 26 3.95 12.51 -3.39
CA GLY A 26 2.99 13.06 -4.35
C GLY A 26 1.56 12.53 -4.22
N GLN A 27 1.23 11.78 -3.18
CA GLN A 27 -0.15 11.30 -2.99
C GLN A 27 -1.09 12.44 -2.58
N SER A 28 -2.15 12.67 -3.38
CA SER A 28 -3.19 13.67 -3.07
C SER A 28 -3.88 13.37 -1.74
N LEU A 29 -4.10 14.42 -0.92
CA LEU A 29 -4.81 14.30 0.35
C LEU A 29 -6.28 13.87 0.20
N GLU A 30 -6.91 14.18 -0.93
CA GLU A 30 -8.31 13.83 -1.20
C GLU A 30 -8.51 12.31 -1.27
N TYR A 31 -7.58 11.61 -1.93
CA TYR A 31 -7.58 10.15 -2.07
C TYR A 31 -6.59 9.46 -1.12
N ALA A 32 -6.07 10.20 -0.14
CA ALA A 32 -5.01 9.74 0.72
C ALA A 32 -5.40 8.52 1.57
N GLY A 33 -4.55 7.52 1.53
CA GLY A 33 -4.54 6.40 2.46
C GLY A 33 -4.19 6.83 3.90
N VAL A 34 -4.17 5.88 4.80
CA VAL A 34 -3.92 6.13 6.23
C VAL A 34 -2.52 6.72 6.48
N ILE A 35 -1.48 6.30 5.74
CA ILE A 35 -0.11 6.80 5.91
C ILE A 35 -0.07 8.31 5.66
N THR A 36 -0.56 8.79 4.53
CA THR A 36 -0.57 10.22 4.19
C THR A 36 -1.39 11.04 5.17
N LYS A 37 -2.52 10.49 5.66
CA LYS A 37 -3.34 11.15 6.69
C LYS A 37 -2.57 11.25 8.02
N PHE A 38 -1.83 10.23 8.41
CA PHE A 38 -1.02 10.24 9.62
C PHE A 38 0.14 11.23 9.49
N ILE A 39 0.84 11.27 8.35
CA ILE A 39 1.89 12.27 8.08
C ILE A 39 1.34 13.68 8.28
N LYS A 40 0.21 14.00 7.63
CA LYS A 40 -0.41 15.32 7.79
C LYS A 40 -0.73 15.64 9.26
N ARG A 41 -1.30 14.70 10.00
CA ARG A 41 -1.62 14.92 11.44
C ARG A 41 -0.34 15.11 12.27
N ILE A 42 0.71 14.37 11.97
CA ILE A 42 2.03 14.52 12.61
C ILE A 42 2.61 15.91 12.33
N MET A 43 2.56 16.38 11.06
CA MET A 43 3.02 17.72 10.69
C MET A 43 2.21 18.80 11.42
N ASP A 44 0.90 18.65 11.47
CA ASP A 44 -0.03 19.56 12.17
C ASP A 44 0.06 19.45 13.72
N LYS A 45 0.91 18.59 14.27
CA LYS A 45 1.01 18.28 15.72
C LYS A 45 -0.33 17.87 16.35
N LYS A 46 -1.16 17.15 15.58
CA LYS A 46 -2.48 16.65 16.02
C LYS A 46 -2.42 15.16 16.37
N PRO A 47 -3.26 14.67 17.29
CA PRO A 47 -3.36 13.24 17.58
C PRO A 47 -3.66 12.42 16.34
N LEU A 48 -3.10 11.22 16.21
CA LEU A 48 -3.43 10.28 15.15
C LEU A 48 -4.79 9.64 15.45
N GLU A 49 -5.65 9.57 14.43
CA GLU A 49 -6.99 9.02 14.57
C GLU A 49 -7.10 7.66 13.89
N ILE A 50 -7.48 6.66 14.66
CA ILE A 50 -7.69 5.28 14.20
C ILE A 50 -9.18 4.96 14.29
N PHE A 51 -9.77 4.50 13.19
CA PHE A 51 -11.13 4.00 13.18
C PHE A 51 -11.17 2.53 13.64
N GLY A 52 -12.06 2.21 14.59
CA GLY A 52 -12.11 0.91 15.24
C GLY A 52 -11.02 0.73 16.28
N ASN A 53 -10.59 -0.51 16.51
CA ASN A 53 -9.58 -0.86 17.53
C ASN A 53 -8.14 -0.85 17.02
N GLY A 54 -7.92 -0.56 15.73
CA GLY A 54 -6.60 -0.51 15.12
C GLY A 54 -5.96 -1.86 14.81
N LEU A 55 -6.67 -2.97 15.03
CA LEU A 55 -6.15 -4.33 14.75
C LEU A 55 -6.32 -4.76 13.29
N GLN A 56 -7.01 -3.94 12.48
CA GLN A 56 -7.09 -4.20 11.04
C GLN A 56 -5.70 -4.12 10.41
N THR A 57 -5.38 -5.13 9.58
CA THR A 57 -4.08 -5.23 8.92
C THR A 57 -4.13 -4.75 7.48
N ARG A 58 -3.02 -4.16 7.00
CA ARG A 58 -2.85 -3.75 5.61
C ARG A 58 -1.47 -4.17 5.10
N ASP A 59 -1.43 -4.54 3.84
CA ASP A 59 -0.21 -4.73 3.06
C ASP A 59 0.05 -3.42 2.30
N PHE A 60 1.10 -2.72 2.67
CA PHE A 60 1.50 -1.45 2.06
C PHE A 60 2.64 -1.68 1.07
N VAL A 61 2.55 -1.06 -0.10
CA VAL A 61 3.58 -1.13 -1.14
C VAL A 61 4.04 0.28 -1.52
N ALA A 62 5.34 0.48 -1.55
CA ALA A 62 5.93 1.76 -1.93
C ALA A 62 5.68 2.08 -3.42
N ILE A 63 5.45 3.34 -3.74
CA ILE A 63 5.23 3.78 -5.13
C ILE A 63 6.37 3.36 -6.07
N TYR A 64 7.61 3.37 -5.61
CA TYR A 64 8.76 2.97 -6.41
C TYR A 64 8.77 1.47 -6.74
N ASP A 65 8.33 0.60 -5.81
CA ASP A 65 8.15 -0.83 -6.09
C ASP A 65 6.99 -1.07 -7.08
N VAL A 66 5.96 -0.21 -7.04
CA VAL A 66 4.87 -0.24 -8.03
C VAL A 66 5.37 0.14 -9.42
N ILE A 67 6.21 1.19 -9.53
CA ILE A 67 6.83 1.60 -10.80
C ILE A 67 7.70 0.47 -11.37
N ASP A 68 8.53 -0.18 -10.53
CA ASP A 68 9.32 -1.35 -10.94
C ASP A 68 8.42 -2.49 -11.46
N ALA A 69 7.31 -2.76 -10.78
CA ALA A 69 6.34 -3.77 -11.22
C ALA A 69 5.70 -3.43 -12.58
N ILE A 70 5.32 -2.17 -12.81
CA ILE A 70 4.77 -1.70 -14.08
C ILE A 70 5.82 -1.85 -15.19
N HIS A 71 7.06 -1.44 -14.94
CA HIS A 71 8.15 -1.60 -15.90
C HIS A 71 8.38 -3.06 -16.27
N LYS A 72 8.46 -3.96 -15.28
CA LYS A 72 8.61 -5.40 -15.53
C LYS A 72 7.42 -5.98 -16.31
N ALA A 73 6.21 -5.55 -15.97
CA ALA A 73 5.01 -5.96 -16.68
C ALA A 73 5.00 -5.50 -18.15
N SER A 74 5.54 -4.30 -18.46
CA SER A 74 5.61 -3.80 -19.83
C SER A 74 6.58 -4.60 -20.71
N LEU A 75 7.52 -5.33 -20.12
CA LEU A 75 8.47 -6.21 -20.82
C LEU A 75 8.01 -7.67 -20.86
N TYR A 76 6.91 -8.00 -20.21
CA TYR A 76 6.41 -9.37 -20.12
C TYR A 76 5.54 -9.70 -21.33
N ASP A 77 5.90 -10.76 -22.05
CA ASP A 77 5.31 -11.13 -23.35
C ASP A 77 4.09 -12.06 -23.26
N LYS A 78 3.65 -12.40 -22.03
CA LYS A 78 2.53 -13.32 -21.79
C LYS A 78 1.38 -12.61 -21.09
N ARG A 79 0.21 -13.25 -21.10
CA ARG A 79 -0.97 -12.80 -20.35
C ARG A 79 -0.82 -13.14 -18.88
N GLY A 80 -1.35 -12.29 -17.99
CA GLY A 80 -1.32 -12.59 -16.57
C GLY A 80 -2.09 -11.62 -15.68
N ILE A 81 -2.35 -12.07 -14.45
CA ILE A 81 -2.89 -11.24 -13.37
C ILE A 81 -1.91 -11.32 -12.20
N PHE A 82 -1.45 -10.18 -11.73
CA PHE A 82 -0.42 -10.10 -10.72
C PHE A 82 -0.85 -9.18 -9.57
N ASN A 83 -0.78 -9.69 -8.36
CA ASN A 83 -0.91 -8.85 -7.17
C ASN A 83 0.42 -8.13 -6.92
N ILE A 84 0.35 -6.80 -6.78
CA ILE A 84 1.51 -5.94 -6.51
C ILE A 84 1.35 -5.35 -5.12
N ALA A 85 2.18 -5.82 -4.21
CA ALA A 85 2.16 -5.52 -2.78
C ALA A 85 3.54 -5.83 -2.18
N SER A 86 3.73 -5.60 -0.89
CA SER A 86 4.96 -6.00 -0.19
C SER A 86 4.98 -7.48 0.21
N GLY A 87 3.80 -8.09 0.37
CA GLY A 87 3.63 -9.43 0.96
C GLY A 87 3.73 -9.42 2.50
N LYS A 88 4.01 -8.26 3.11
CA LYS A 88 4.09 -8.06 4.55
C LYS A 88 2.87 -7.27 5.03
N VAL A 89 2.41 -7.56 6.24
CA VAL A 89 1.28 -6.83 6.85
C VAL A 89 1.71 -6.13 8.12
N ILE A 90 1.02 -5.04 8.40
CA ILE A 90 1.13 -4.29 9.66
C ILE A 90 -0.28 -3.91 10.13
N THR A 91 -0.53 -3.88 11.43
CA THR A 91 -1.77 -3.32 11.97
C THR A 91 -1.76 -1.80 11.88
N ILE A 92 -2.94 -1.18 11.78
CA ILE A 92 -3.02 0.29 11.75
C ILE A 92 -2.54 0.90 13.05
N LYS A 93 -2.69 0.21 14.17
CA LYS A 93 -2.16 0.65 15.48
C LYS A 93 -0.63 0.64 15.49
N GLU A 94 0.01 -0.47 15.10
CA GLU A 94 1.48 -0.56 15.00
C GLU A 94 2.04 0.48 14.03
N LEU A 95 1.38 0.70 12.89
CA LEU A 95 1.75 1.74 11.95
C LEU A 95 1.76 3.12 12.60
N ALA A 96 0.70 3.48 13.34
CA ALA A 96 0.58 4.76 14.01
C ALA A 96 1.69 4.94 15.08
N GLU A 97 1.93 3.91 15.89
CA GLU A 97 2.98 3.90 16.92
C GLU A 97 4.37 4.09 16.29
N GLN A 98 4.67 3.36 15.20
CA GLN A 98 5.93 3.50 14.47
C GLN A 98 6.10 4.91 13.88
N MET A 99 5.05 5.47 13.28
CA MET A 99 5.10 6.80 12.69
C MET A 99 5.32 7.90 13.73
N ILE A 100 4.68 7.81 14.89
CA ILE A 100 4.92 8.72 16.02
C ILE A 100 6.38 8.62 16.48
N LEU A 101 6.87 7.40 16.68
CA LEU A 101 8.27 7.16 17.10
C LEU A 101 9.26 7.77 16.09
N LEU A 102 9.06 7.51 14.80
CA LEU A 102 9.94 8.00 13.72
C LEU A 102 9.92 9.52 13.59
N SER A 103 8.79 10.15 13.90
CA SER A 103 8.65 11.62 13.85
C SER A 103 9.37 12.35 14.98
N GLY A 104 9.79 11.66 16.03
CA GLY A 104 10.36 12.25 17.26
C GLY A 104 9.35 13.11 18.06
N LYS A 105 8.07 13.15 17.67
CA LYS A 105 7.04 13.96 18.31
C LYS A 105 6.29 13.14 19.37
N LYS A 106 5.83 13.81 20.43
CA LYS A 106 4.94 13.21 21.45
C LYS A 106 3.50 13.48 21.04
N LEU A 107 2.85 12.51 20.41
CA LEU A 107 1.47 12.61 19.95
C LEU A 107 0.64 11.45 20.53
N GLU A 108 -0.64 11.71 20.74
CA GLU A 108 -1.60 10.70 21.19
C GLU A 108 -2.22 9.95 19.99
N ILE A 109 -2.66 8.73 20.25
CA ILE A 109 -3.52 7.97 19.35
C ILE A 109 -4.94 8.03 19.91
N LYS A 110 -5.89 8.50 19.08
CA LYS A 110 -7.32 8.54 19.40
C LYS A 110 -8.06 7.48 18.58
N PHE A 111 -8.93 6.75 19.24
CA PHE A 111 -9.77 5.76 18.58
C PHE A 111 -11.16 6.33 18.34
N ALA A 112 -11.65 6.20 17.12
CA ALA A 112 -12.99 6.60 16.70
C ALA A 112 -13.85 5.38 16.36
N ALA A 113 -15.14 5.57 16.19
CA ALA A 113 -16.05 4.49 15.79
C ALA A 113 -15.57 3.82 14.49
N GLY A 114 -15.60 2.49 14.45
CA GLY A 114 -15.21 1.73 13.26
C GLY A 114 -16.13 2.05 12.07
N LYS A 115 -15.57 2.00 10.87
CA LYS A 115 -16.33 2.20 9.63
C LYS A 115 -17.01 0.90 9.22
N LYS A 116 -18.30 0.97 8.90
CA LYS A 116 -19.04 -0.20 8.37
C LYS A 116 -18.40 -0.61 7.02
N GLY A 117 -18.09 -1.90 6.91
CA GLY A 117 -17.47 -2.45 5.70
C GLY A 117 -15.95 -2.32 5.62
N ASP A 118 -15.27 -1.81 6.66
CA ASP A 118 -13.81 -1.78 6.67
C ASP A 118 -13.24 -3.22 6.67
N ILE A 119 -12.26 -3.44 5.78
CA ILE A 119 -11.59 -4.73 5.64
C ILE A 119 -10.73 -4.98 6.88
N LYS A 120 -10.99 -6.09 7.58
CA LYS A 120 -10.22 -6.45 8.79
C LYS A 120 -8.80 -6.89 8.46
N HIS A 121 -8.63 -7.72 7.43
CA HIS A 121 -7.33 -8.28 7.04
C HIS A 121 -7.13 -8.14 5.54
N SER A 122 -6.02 -7.53 5.14
CA SER A 122 -5.63 -7.37 3.75
C SER A 122 -4.14 -7.70 3.61
N GLN A 123 -3.85 -8.85 2.99
CA GLN A 123 -2.51 -9.32 2.65
C GLN A 123 -2.54 -9.89 1.24
N ALA A 124 -1.52 -9.60 0.45
CA ALA A 124 -1.36 -10.16 -0.87
C ALA A 124 -0.51 -11.43 -0.86
N ASP A 125 -0.92 -12.40 -1.64
CA ASP A 125 0.02 -13.37 -2.19
C ASP A 125 0.63 -12.79 -3.47
N ILE A 126 1.95 -12.53 -3.41
CA ILE A 126 2.75 -11.98 -4.52
C ILE A 126 3.61 -13.05 -5.21
N SER A 127 3.42 -14.32 -4.90
CA SER A 127 4.25 -15.43 -5.42
C SER A 127 4.24 -15.50 -6.94
N ILE A 128 3.08 -15.29 -7.58
CA ILE A 128 2.96 -15.29 -9.04
C ILE A 128 3.76 -14.11 -9.63
N ALA A 129 3.65 -12.91 -9.07
CA ALA A 129 4.40 -11.75 -9.53
C ALA A 129 5.92 -11.96 -9.36
N LYS A 130 6.35 -12.55 -8.25
CA LYS A 130 7.77 -12.92 -8.04
C LYS A 130 8.27 -13.90 -9.08
N ASN A 131 7.55 -14.99 -9.28
CA ASN A 131 8.02 -16.10 -10.12
C ASN A 131 7.95 -15.79 -11.61
N GLN A 132 6.98 -15.01 -12.07
CA GLN A 132 6.74 -14.76 -13.49
C GLN A 132 7.23 -13.40 -13.98
N LEU A 133 7.06 -12.33 -13.19
CA LEU A 133 7.54 -10.99 -13.53
C LEU A 133 8.93 -10.68 -12.96
N GLY A 134 9.49 -11.52 -12.09
CA GLY A 134 10.68 -11.19 -11.32
C GLY A 134 10.46 -9.99 -10.37
N TYR A 135 9.19 -9.73 -9.98
CA TYR A 135 8.85 -8.69 -9.04
C TYR A 135 9.40 -9.00 -7.66
N SER A 136 10.12 -8.05 -7.08
CA SER A 136 10.64 -8.17 -5.72
C SER A 136 10.57 -6.80 -5.04
N PRO A 137 9.60 -6.57 -4.14
CA PRO A 137 9.54 -5.32 -3.40
C PRO A 137 10.77 -5.17 -2.53
N LYS A 138 11.43 -4.01 -2.62
CA LYS A 138 12.74 -3.76 -1.99
C LYS A 138 12.63 -2.76 -0.85
N LEU A 139 11.64 -1.87 -0.90
CA LEU A 139 11.55 -0.76 0.02
C LEU A 139 10.86 -1.15 1.32
N GLU A 140 11.59 -0.96 2.41
CA GLU A 140 11.04 -1.19 3.75
C GLU A 140 10.14 -0.02 4.16
N LEU A 141 8.97 -0.35 4.71
CA LEU A 141 7.96 0.63 5.12
C LEU A 141 8.54 1.71 6.06
N LYS A 142 9.39 1.30 6.98
CA LYS A 142 10.01 2.20 7.96
C LYS A 142 10.93 3.25 7.32
N GLU A 143 11.68 2.88 6.29
CA GLU A 143 12.61 3.77 5.57
C GLU A 143 11.83 4.81 4.78
N MET A 144 10.84 4.37 4.02
CA MET A 144 9.97 5.26 3.26
C MET A 144 9.17 6.23 4.16
N ILE A 145 8.70 5.78 5.32
CA ILE A 145 8.01 6.67 6.27
C ILE A 145 8.96 7.76 6.78
N LYS A 146 10.24 7.44 7.05
CA LYS A 146 11.23 8.45 7.42
C LYS A 146 11.43 9.50 6.33
N GLU A 147 11.54 9.08 5.08
CA GLU A 147 11.65 9.98 3.94
C GLU A 147 10.45 10.93 3.88
N LEU A 148 9.22 10.37 3.91
CA LEU A 148 7.97 11.13 3.88
C LEU A 148 7.76 12.09 5.07
N LEU A 149 8.37 11.83 6.21
CA LEU A 149 8.31 12.72 7.39
C LEU A 149 9.30 13.88 7.32
N ASN A 150 10.30 13.82 6.44
CA ASN A 150 11.34 14.83 6.26
C ASN A 150 11.06 15.78 5.06
N GLU A 151 10.01 15.52 4.28
CA GLU A 151 9.48 16.41 3.25
C GLU A 151 8.60 17.52 3.85
#